data_a7b1fc6d58799826a43f2ee02624dc1b
#
_entry.id   a7b1fc6d58799826a43f2ee02624dc1b
#
_cell.length_a   1.000
_cell.length_b   1.000
_cell.length_c   1.000
_cell.angle_alpha   90.00
_cell.angle_beta   90.00
_cell.angle_gamma   90.00
#
_symmetry.space_group_name_H-M   'P 1'
#
loop_
_entity.id
_entity.type
_entity.pdbx_description
1 polymer ?
#
loop_
_entity_poly.entity_id
_entity_poly.type
_entity_poly.pdbx_seq_one_letter_code
_entity_poly.pdbx_strand_id
1 'polypeptide(L)'
;MTNHTAWMQCKIPELGKDIFTTLDYCVQSSNQFKKDHFMGLHGLPLLSFGYRILPHAASEKIIKIGYSNPRLAMSNIGILEADKLALEGHEPTDGFMSGAVKYKPYVLLSVTSLRKELTLSMCVRGNDEDKKIVEHFFELMDKNIRTLIKDE
;
A
#
# COMPACT_ATOMS: atom_id res chain seq x y z
N MET A 1 15.68 7.85 15.02
CA MET A 1 14.48 7.16 14.51
C MET A 1 14.83 6.53 13.17
N THR A 2 14.73 5.23 13.02
CA THR A 2 15.01 4.51 11.77
C THR A 2 13.68 4.13 11.10
N ASN A 3 13.59 4.29 9.79
CA ASN A 3 12.42 3.87 9.01
C ASN A 3 12.49 2.36 8.78
N HIS A 4 11.52 1.62 9.31
CA HIS A 4 11.40 0.17 9.16
C HIS A 4 10.23 -0.17 8.23
N THR A 5 10.31 0.26 6.96
CA THR A 5 9.29 -0.04 5.96
C THR A 5 9.72 -1.24 5.14
N ALA A 6 8.86 -2.24 5.04
CA ALA A 6 9.05 -3.42 4.20
C ALA A 6 7.97 -3.50 3.13
N TRP A 7 8.29 -4.13 2.00
CA TRP A 7 7.39 -4.35 0.89
C TRP A 7 6.95 -5.80 0.86
N MET A 8 5.67 -6.00 0.62
CA MET A 8 5.09 -7.30 0.34
C MET A 8 4.61 -7.30 -1.11
N GLN A 9 5.01 -8.30 -1.90
CA GLN A 9 4.53 -8.50 -3.26
C GLN A 9 3.55 -9.66 -3.30
N CYS A 10 2.31 -9.39 -3.69
CA CYS A 10 1.36 -10.43 -4.08
C CYS A 10 1.50 -10.71 -5.56
N LYS A 11 1.88 -11.94 -5.93
CA LYS A 11 1.85 -12.39 -7.30
C LYS A 11 0.52 -13.08 -7.55
N ILE A 12 -0.27 -12.53 -8.47
CA ILE A 12 -1.56 -13.08 -8.86
C ILE A 12 -1.39 -13.67 -10.25
N PRO A 13 -1.40 -15.02 -10.39
CA PRO A 13 -1.07 -15.68 -11.65
C PRO A 13 -2.13 -15.47 -12.75
N GLU A 14 -3.39 -15.28 -12.37
CA GLU A 14 -4.51 -15.16 -13.29
C GLU A 14 -5.44 -14.03 -12.86
N LEU A 15 -5.17 -12.82 -13.35
CA LEU A 15 -6.02 -11.64 -13.13
C LEU A 15 -7.29 -11.74 -14.01
N GLY A 16 -8.45 -11.48 -13.40
CA GLY A 16 -9.70 -11.21 -14.12
C GLY A 16 -10.59 -12.40 -14.44
N LYS A 17 -10.27 -13.62 -14.00
CA LYS A 17 -11.18 -14.77 -14.16
C LYS A 17 -12.36 -14.70 -13.19
N ASP A 18 -12.06 -14.51 -11.92
CA ASP A 18 -13.05 -14.48 -10.85
C ASP A 18 -12.48 -13.71 -9.66
N ILE A 19 -13.33 -12.89 -9.03
CA ILE A 19 -12.92 -12.04 -7.91
C ILE A 19 -12.59 -12.86 -6.67
N PHE A 20 -13.36 -13.92 -6.39
CA PHE A 20 -13.15 -14.77 -5.20
C PHE A 20 -11.85 -15.55 -5.32
N THR A 21 -11.58 -16.16 -6.46
CA THR A 21 -10.31 -16.84 -6.74
C THR A 21 -9.12 -15.88 -6.61
N THR A 22 -9.26 -14.65 -7.12
CA THR A 22 -8.23 -13.62 -7.00
C THR A 22 -8.00 -13.24 -5.54
N LEU A 23 -9.06 -13.09 -4.74
CA LEU A 23 -8.99 -12.80 -3.32
C LEU A 23 -8.29 -13.90 -2.55
N ASP A 24 -8.61 -15.17 -2.83
CA ASP A 24 -7.96 -16.32 -2.20
C ASP A 24 -6.46 -16.34 -2.48
N TYR A 25 -6.02 -16.07 -3.71
CA TYR A 25 -4.59 -15.93 -4.02
C TYR A 25 -3.94 -14.80 -3.22
N CYS A 26 -4.59 -13.65 -3.10
CA CYS A 26 -4.09 -12.53 -2.30
C CYS A 26 -3.95 -12.91 -0.83
N VAL A 27 -4.95 -13.57 -0.26
CA VAL A 27 -4.96 -14.01 1.15
C VAL A 27 -3.86 -15.04 1.39
N GLN A 28 -3.75 -16.06 0.53
CA GLN A 28 -2.73 -17.10 0.64
C GLN A 28 -1.32 -16.52 0.52
N SER A 29 -1.08 -15.68 -0.49
CA SER A 29 0.20 -15.00 -0.71
C SER A 29 0.57 -14.12 0.49
N SER A 30 -0.39 -13.35 0.99
CA SER A 30 -0.20 -12.48 2.15
C SER A 30 0.12 -13.27 3.43
N ASN A 31 -0.61 -14.37 3.66
CA ASN A 31 -0.39 -15.24 4.80
C ASN A 31 0.95 -15.97 4.74
N GLN A 32 1.38 -16.38 3.55
CA GLN A 32 2.69 -16.98 3.35
C GLN A 32 3.80 -15.98 3.64
N PHE A 33 3.70 -14.75 3.13
CA PHE A 33 4.65 -13.68 3.43
C PHE A 33 4.74 -13.35 4.92
N LYS A 34 3.61 -13.38 5.63
CA LYS A 34 3.59 -13.15 7.09
C LYS A 34 4.23 -14.29 7.90
N LYS A 35 4.13 -15.52 7.40
CA LYS A 35 4.75 -16.71 8.03
C LYS A 35 6.24 -16.78 7.75
N ASP A 36 6.66 -16.40 6.57
CA ASP A 36 8.07 -16.30 6.23
C ASP A 36 8.64 -15.12 7.01
N HIS A 37 9.46 -15.39 8.01
CA HIS A 37 10.15 -14.37 8.82
C HIS A 37 11.03 -13.41 8.01
N PHE A 38 11.01 -13.51 6.70
CA PHE A 38 11.72 -12.71 5.69
C PHE A 38 10.93 -11.51 5.16
N MET A 39 10.12 -10.86 5.98
CA MET A 39 9.34 -9.67 5.58
C MET A 39 10.22 -8.45 5.22
N GLY A 40 11.16 -8.61 4.28
CA GLY A 40 11.97 -7.50 3.76
C GLY A 40 12.93 -6.84 4.77
N LEU A 41 12.71 -7.03 6.06
CA LEU A 41 13.51 -6.43 7.14
C LEU A 41 14.89 -7.09 7.28
N HIS A 42 15.03 -8.35 6.88
CA HIS A 42 16.32 -9.08 6.95
C HIS A 42 17.36 -8.55 5.98
N GLY A 43 16.96 -7.85 4.93
CA GLY A 43 17.89 -7.16 4.05
C GLY A 43 18.51 -5.90 4.65
N LEU A 44 17.93 -5.32 5.71
CA LEU A 44 18.40 -4.08 6.31
C LEU A 44 19.82 -4.17 6.88
N PRO A 45 20.22 -5.24 7.62
CA PRO A 45 21.60 -5.36 8.07
C PRO A 45 22.60 -5.44 6.93
N LEU A 46 22.25 -6.17 5.86
CA LEU A 46 23.08 -6.30 4.67
C LEU A 46 23.21 -4.96 3.93
N LEU A 47 22.09 -4.23 3.77
CA LEU A 47 22.09 -2.89 3.21
C LEU A 47 22.90 -1.92 4.05
N SER A 48 22.72 -1.94 5.38
CA SER A 48 23.49 -1.09 6.29
C SER A 48 24.99 -1.39 6.24
N PHE A 49 25.37 -2.66 6.15
CA PHE A 49 26.75 -3.08 5.96
C PHE A 49 27.30 -2.60 4.61
N GLY A 50 26.55 -2.78 3.53
CA GLY A 50 26.91 -2.31 2.19
C GLY A 50 27.15 -0.80 2.15
N TYR A 51 26.27 -0.02 2.79
CA TYR A 51 26.42 1.44 2.90
C TYR A 51 27.66 1.90 3.67
N ARG A 52 28.14 1.08 4.62
CA ARG A 52 29.37 1.38 5.40
C ARG A 52 30.64 1.16 4.60
N ILE A 53 30.63 0.21 3.66
CA ILE A 53 31.84 -0.21 2.93
C ILE A 53 31.92 0.41 1.54
N LEU A 54 30.79 0.59 0.87
CA LEU A 54 30.74 1.07 -0.50
C LEU A 54 30.74 2.60 -0.55
N PRO A 55 31.44 3.21 -1.54
CA PRO A 55 31.28 4.62 -1.84
C PRO A 55 29.83 4.96 -2.15
N HIS A 56 29.37 6.14 -1.73
CA HIS A 56 27.96 6.57 -1.88
C HIS A 56 27.41 6.39 -3.30
N ALA A 57 28.20 6.75 -4.32
CA ALA A 57 27.81 6.62 -5.73
C ALA A 57 27.58 5.15 -6.16
N ALA A 58 28.33 4.20 -5.62
CA ALA A 58 28.16 2.78 -5.89
C ALA A 58 26.90 2.25 -5.20
N SER A 59 26.67 2.63 -3.94
CA SER A 59 25.48 2.27 -3.18
C SER A 59 24.20 2.81 -3.84
N GLU A 60 24.20 4.05 -4.30
CA GLU A 60 23.10 4.67 -5.02
C GLU A 60 22.76 3.92 -6.31
N LYS A 61 23.79 3.51 -7.08
CA LYS A 61 23.62 2.76 -8.32
C LYS A 61 23.04 1.37 -8.09
N ILE A 62 23.49 0.66 -7.05
CA ILE A 62 22.95 -0.65 -6.65
C ILE A 62 21.50 -0.54 -6.25
N ILE A 63 21.14 0.46 -5.45
CA ILE A 63 19.76 0.69 -5.04
C ILE A 63 18.89 1.04 -6.24
N LYS A 64 19.31 1.91 -7.13
CA LYS A 64 18.56 2.25 -8.34
C LYS A 64 18.29 1.02 -9.23
N ILE A 65 19.24 0.09 -9.33
CA ILE A 65 19.08 -1.15 -10.10
C ILE A 65 18.13 -2.13 -9.38
N GLY A 66 18.29 -2.29 -8.07
CA GLY A 66 17.49 -3.22 -7.27
C GLY A 66 16.09 -2.70 -6.90
N TYR A 67 15.90 -1.39 -6.89
CA TYR A 67 14.65 -0.76 -6.53
C TYR A 67 13.73 -0.60 -7.74
N SER A 68 12.95 -1.63 -8.02
CA SER A 68 11.86 -1.49 -8.99
C SER A 68 10.63 -0.92 -8.30
N ASN A 69 10.31 0.33 -8.61
CA ASN A 69 9.13 0.99 -8.08
C ASN A 69 7.86 0.32 -8.67
N PRO A 70 6.99 -0.31 -7.87
CA PRO A 70 5.78 -0.93 -8.40
C PRO A 70 4.87 0.13 -8.99
N ARG A 71 4.26 -0.16 -10.15
CA ARG A 71 3.32 0.78 -10.79
C ARG A 71 2.09 1.04 -9.92
N LEU A 72 1.63 0.00 -9.24
CA LEU A 72 0.54 0.09 -8.26
C LEU A 72 1.10 -0.38 -6.91
N ALA A 73 0.98 0.47 -5.92
CA ALA A 73 1.31 0.15 -4.54
C ALA A 73 0.11 0.48 -3.64
N MET A 74 -0.02 -0.26 -2.55
CA MET A 74 -1.04 -0.01 -1.53
C MET A 74 -0.36 0.14 -0.17
N SER A 75 -0.80 1.13 0.58
CA SER A 75 -0.43 1.31 1.98
C SER A 75 -1.68 1.23 2.84
N ASN A 76 -1.73 0.23 3.71
CA ASN A 76 -2.83 0.08 4.67
C ASN A 76 -2.27 0.30 6.07
N ILE A 77 -2.72 1.38 6.72
CA ILE A 77 -2.34 1.69 8.11
C ILE A 77 -3.25 1.03 9.14
N GLY A 78 -4.29 0.33 8.69
CA GLY A 78 -5.21 -0.38 9.55
C GLY A 78 -6.26 0.53 10.21
N ILE A 79 -6.69 0.10 11.38
CA ILE A 79 -7.73 0.80 12.14
C ILE A 79 -7.07 1.87 13.03
N LEU A 80 -7.53 3.10 12.87
CA LEU A 80 -7.17 4.20 13.74
C LEU A 80 -8.03 4.15 15.01
N GLU A 81 -7.38 4.14 16.16
CA GLU A 81 -8.06 4.18 17.46
C GLU A 81 -8.44 5.63 17.78
N ALA A 82 -9.73 5.95 17.57
CA ALA A 82 -10.24 7.33 17.67
C ALA A 82 -9.99 7.96 19.05
N ASP A 83 -10.11 7.16 20.12
CA ASP A 83 -9.85 7.56 21.50
C ASP A 83 -8.39 7.99 21.72
N LYS A 84 -7.44 7.32 21.09
CA LYS A 84 -6.01 7.67 21.17
C LYS A 84 -5.63 8.90 20.32
N LEU A 85 -6.49 9.28 19.40
CA LEU A 85 -6.32 10.45 18.54
C LEU A 85 -7.11 11.67 19.04
N ALA A 86 -7.80 11.55 20.17
CA ALA A 86 -8.55 12.64 20.75
C ALA A 86 -7.63 13.81 21.14
N LEU A 87 -8.03 15.02 20.76
CA LEU A 87 -7.37 16.26 21.11
C LEU A 87 -8.29 17.08 22.00
N GLU A 88 -7.83 17.45 23.19
CA GLU A 88 -8.61 18.22 24.17
C GLU A 88 -10.01 17.64 24.48
N GLY A 89 -10.10 16.28 24.48
CA GLY A 89 -11.36 15.58 24.73
C GLY A 89 -12.28 15.44 23.51
N HIS A 90 -11.88 15.93 22.34
CA HIS A 90 -12.62 15.79 21.09
C HIS A 90 -12.02 14.66 20.24
N GLU A 91 -12.80 13.63 20.00
CA GLU A 91 -12.39 12.55 19.11
C GLU A 91 -12.55 12.96 17.64
N PRO A 92 -11.65 12.47 16.74
CA PRO A 92 -11.80 12.71 15.31
C PRO A 92 -13.07 12.04 14.76
N THR A 93 -13.77 12.75 13.90
CA THR A 93 -14.97 12.26 13.20
C THR A 93 -14.64 11.59 11.87
N ASP A 94 -13.52 11.94 11.28
CA ASP A 94 -13.03 11.42 10.01
C ASP A 94 -11.50 11.29 10.05
N GLY A 95 -10.95 10.40 9.20
CA GLY A 95 -9.53 10.20 9.11
C GLY A 95 -9.12 9.56 7.78
N PHE A 96 -8.09 10.11 7.17
CA PHE A 96 -7.50 9.55 5.97
C PHE A 96 -5.97 9.63 5.99
N MET A 97 -5.34 8.71 5.30
CA MET A 97 -3.91 8.75 5.05
C MET A 97 -3.65 9.44 3.72
N SER A 98 -2.79 10.45 3.71
CA SER A 98 -2.24 11.03 2.49
C SER A 98 -0.86 10.45 2.23
N GLY A 99 -0.71 9.75 1.12
CA GLY A 99 0.58 9.25 0.65
C GLY A 99 1.36 10.30 -0.14
N ALA A 100 2.58 9.96 -0.53
CA ALA A 100 3.37 10.81 -1.42
C ALA A 100 2.68 10.95 -2.78
N VAL A 101 2.68 12.17 -3.34
CA VAL A 101 2.16 12.41 -4.69
C VAL A 101 2.98 11.60 -5.69
N LYS A 102 2.30 10.79 -6.49
CA LYS A 102 2.91 9.98 -7.53
C LYS A 102 2.73 10.60 -8.91
N TYR A 103 3.73 10.37 -9.75
CA TYR A 103 3.71 10.77 -11.16
C TYR A 103 3.46 9.53 -12.01
N LYS A 104 2.71 9.68 -13.11
CA LYS A 104 2.50 8.58 -14.06
C LYS A 104 3.81 7.85 -14.39
N PRO A 105 3.79 6.53 -14.51
CA PRO A 105 2.67 5.58 -14.42
C PRO A 105 2.46 4.97 -13.01
N TYR A 106 2.90 5.65 -11.95
CA TYR A 106 2.89 5.12 -10.60
C TYR A 106 1.69 5.62 -9.81
N VAL A 107 1.08 4.71 -9.06
CA VAL A 107 -0.08 4.97 -8.22
C VAL A 107 0.14 4.39 -6.84
N LEU A 108 -0.20 5.15 -5.81
CA LEU A 108 -0.23 4.70 -4.42
C LEU A 108 -1.63 4.87 -3.86
N LEU A 109 -2.30 3.75 -3.61
CA LEU A 109 -3.57 3.69 -2.91
C LEU A 109 -3.28 3.62 -1.41
N SER A 110 -3.91 4.47 -0.64
CA SER A 110 -3.86 4.43 0.83
C SER A 110 -5.20 3.99 1.38
N VAL A 111 -5.16 3.13 2.38
CA VAL A 111 -6.34 2.56 3.04
C VAL A 111 -6.25 2.90 4.52
N THR A 112 -7.33 3.47 5.05
CA THR A 112 -7.45 3.86 6.45
C THR A 112 -8.82 3.46 6.96
N SER A 113 -8.90 2.92 8.16
CA SER A 113 -10.18 2.67 8.82
C SER A 113 -10.26 3.51 10.09
N LEU A 114 -11.34 4.26 10.24
CA LEU A 114 -11.66 4.96 11.47
C LEU A 114 -13.05 4.54 11.93
N ARG A 115 -13.18 4.02 13.15
CA ARG A 115 -14.43 3.46 13.67
C ARG A 115 -14.95 2.35 12.73
N LYS A 116 -16.07 2.60 12.04
CA LYS A 116 -16.72 1.66 11.10
C LYS A 116 -16.62 2.10 9.64
N GLU A 117 -15.83 3.15 9.37
CA GLU A 117 -15.67 3.70 8.02
C GLU A 117 -14.33 3.34 7.44
N LEU A 118 -14.32 2.91 6.19
CA LEU A 118 -13.14 2.62 5.40
C LEU A 118 -12.92 3.76 4.41
N THR A 119 -11.78 4.44 4.53
CA THR A 119 -11.40 5.51 3.62
C THR A 119 -10.29 5.06 2.68
N LEU A 120 -10.56 5.19 1.39
CA LEU A 120 -9.59 4.97 0.32
C LEU A 120 -9.14 6.33 -0.20
N SER A 121 -7.83 6.55 -0.27
CA SER A 121 -7.28 7.81 -0.76
C SER A 121 -6.12 7.58 -1.72
N MET A 122 -5.94 8.49 -2.66
CA MET A 122 -4.90 8.43 -3.68
C MET A 122 -4.41 9.85 -4.02
N CYS A 123 -3.09 10.04 -4.01
CA CYS A 123 -2.48 11.29 -4.42
C CYS A 123 -1.72 11.08 -5.73
N VAL A 124 -2.28 11.61 -6.82
CA VAL A 124 -1.71 11.49 -8.16
C VAL A 124 -1.55 12.87 -8.78
N ARG A 125 -0.40 13.13 -9.40
CA ARG A 125 -0.21 14.30 -10.25
C ARG A 125 -0.68 13.97 -11.67
N GLY A 126 -1.68 14.70 -12.14
CA GLY A 126 -2.27 14.47 -13.45
C GLY A 126 -3.07 15.68 -13.94
N ASN A 127 -3.75 15.49 -15.05
CA ASN A 127 -4.71 16.42 -15.64
C ASN A 127 -6.17 15.95 -15.39
N ASP A 128 -7.15 16.62 -16.00
CA ASP A 128 -8.57 16.29 -15.82
C ASP A 128 -8.93 14.89 -16.36
N GLU A 129 -8.24 14.40 -17.38
CA GLU A 129 -8.44 13.04 -17.88
C GLU A 129 -7.95 12.01 -16.86
N ASP A 130 -6.81 12.26 -16.22
CA ASP A 130 -6.28 11.40 -15.16
C ASP A 130 -7.21 11.37 -13.95
N LYS A 131 -7.81 12.51 -13.61
CA LYS A 131 -8.81 12.60 -12.56
C LYS A 131 -10.00 11.70 -12.84
N LYS A 132 -10.53 11.72 -14.06
CA LYS A 132 -11.63 10.82 -14.47
C LYS A 132 -11.27 9.35 -14.38
N ILE A 133 -10.03 8.98 -14.72
CA ILE A 133 -9.54 7.60 -14.58
C ILE A 133 -9.50 7.18 -13.11
N VAL A 134 -9.04 8.05 -12.22
CA VAL A 134 -8.99 7.79 -10.79
C VAL A 134 -10.40 7.69 -10.19
N GLU A 135 -11.31 8.59 -10.58
CA GLU A 135 -12.72 8.55 -10.16
C GLU A 135 -13.37 7.23 -10.59
N HIS A 136 -13.21 6.85 -11.86
CA HIS A 136 -13.72 5.58 -12.36
C HIS A 136 -13.12 4.36 -11.66
N PHE A 137 -11.84 4.41 -11.33
CA PHE A 137 -11.20 3.36 -10.52
C PHE A 137 -11.86 3.21 -9.15
N PHE A 138 -12.16 4.31 -8.45
CA PHE A 138 -12.83 4.25 -7.17
C PHE A 138 -14.28 3.77 -7.27
N GLU A 139 -15.02 4.15 -8.32
CA GLU A 139 -16.36 3.64 -8.60
C GLU A 139 -16.35 2.11 -8.79
N LEU A 140 -15.40 1.58 -9.55
CA LEU A 140 -15.23 0.15 -9.74
C LEU A 140 -14.85 -0.58 -8.45
N MET A 141 -13.98 0.02 -7.63
CA MET A 141 -13.63 -0.54 -6.33
C MET A 141 -14.83 -0.61 -5.39
N ASP A 142 -15.58 0.48 -5.26
CA ASP A 142 -16.80 0.52 -4.42
C ASP A 142 -17.81 -0.54 -4.88
N LYS A 143 -18.06 -0.62 -6.17
CA LYS A 143 -18.96 -1.64 -6.76
C LYS A 143 -18.50 -3.06 -6.40
N ASN A 144 -17.22 -3.37 -6.56
CA ASN A 144 -16.69 -4.71 -6.29
C ASN A 144 -16.73 -5.05 -4.79
N ILE A 145 -16.39 -4.11 -3.92
CA ILE A 145 -16.47 -4.29 -2.46
C ILE A 145 -17.91 -4.57 -2.04
N ARG A 146 -18.88 -3.81 -2.56
CA ARG A 146 -20.31 -4.05 -2.25
C ARG A 146 -20.83 -5.39 -2.77
N THR A 147 -20.29 -5.90 -3.86
CA THR A 147 -20.64 -7.23 -4.36
C THR A 147 -20.14 -8.31 -3.39
N LEU A 148 -18.92 -8.18 -2.90
CA LEU A 148 -18.33 -9.13 -1.94
C LEU A 148 -19.09 -9.18 -0.59
N ILE A 149 -19.65 -8.04 -0.15
CA ILE A 149 -20.39 -7.96 1.13
C ILE A 149 -21.82 -8.53 1.01
N LYS A 150 -22.41 -8.51 -0.19
CA LYS A 150 -23.80 -9.00 -0.40
C LYS A 150 -23.92 -10.53 -0.49
N ASP A 151 -22.83 -11.20 -0.74
CA ASP A 151 -22.76 -12.66 -0.89
C ASP A 151 -22.45 -13.38 0.43
N GLU A 152 -22.38 -12.63 1.56
CA GLU A 152 -22.38 -13.15 2.94
C GLU A 152 -23.81 -13.10 3.51
#